data_6b89334b43ee539b9d5dd4b9e00ee7a7
#
_entry.id   6b89334b43ee539b9d5dd4b9e00ee7a7
#
_cell.length_a   1.000
_cell.length_b   1.000
_cell.length_c   1.000
_cell.angle_alpha   90.00
_cell.angle_beta   90.00
_cell.angle_gamma   90.00
#
_symmetry.space_group_name_H-M   'P 1'
#
loop_
_entity.id
_entity.type
_entity.pdbx_description
1 polymer ?
#
loop_
_entity_poly.entity_id
_entity_poly.type
_entity_poly.pdbx_seq_one_letter_code
_entity_poly.pdbx_strand_id
1 'polypeptide(L)'
;MNLTKCKSIYFNDTCTWNDLYFCTFVPPNEWIMEKDYFSHILPNGLRIVHLPSASPVSYCGFAVNAGTRDEEMDEFGLAHFVEHMIFKGTEKRKSLHILNRMENVGGELNAYTTKEETFVYSIFMEEHFRRAFELLS
;
A
#
# COMPACT_ATOMS: atom_id res chain seq x y z
N MET A 1 1.92 23.29 6.32
CA MET A 1 2.39 22.41 5.25
C MET A 1 1.17 21.76 4.65
N ASN A 2 0.80 22.18 3.42
CA ASN A 2 -0.44 21.77 2.78
C ASN A 2 -0.33 20.31 2.30
N LEU A 3 -1.05 19.40 2.94
CA LEU A 3 -1.14 17.98 2.62
C LEU A 3 -2.02 17.68 1.37
N THR A 4 -2.28 18.66 0.55
CA THR A 4 -3.33 18.63 -0.46
C THR A 4 -2.92 18.04 -1.82
N LYS A 5 -1.74 17.45 -1.97
CA LYS A 5 -1.33 16.83 -3.24
C LYS A 5 -0.41 15.64 -3.03
N CYS A 6 -0.88 14.67 -2.26
CA CYS A 6 -0.13 13.43 -2.06
C CYS A 6 -0.64 12.36 -3.01
N LYS A 7 0.17 12.00 -4.00
CA LYS A 7 -0.17 10.99 -4.99
C LYS A 7 1.07 10.20 -5.37
N SER A 8 1.18 9.00 -4.92
CA SER A 8 2.12 7.96 -5.33
C SER A 8 3.42 7.76 -4.59
N ILE A 9 3.79 6.52 -4.47
CA ILE A 9 5.01 6.08 -3.79
C ILE A 9 5.53 4.79 -4.39
N TYR A 10 6.79 4.68 -4.74
CA TYR A 10 7.42 3.48 -5.29
C TYR A 10 8.78 3.12 -4.65
N PHE A 11 9.19 1.87 -4.76
CA PHE A 11 10.27 1.26 -4.00
C PHE A 11 11.36 0.61 -4.78
N ASN A 12 12.54 0.58 -4.32
CA ASN A 12 13.55 -0.38 -4.71
C ASN A 12 14.65 -0.66 -3.68
N ASP A 13 15.00 -1.92 -3.60
CA ASP A 13 16.24 -2.62 -3.29
C ASP A 13 16.78 -2.72 -1.86
N THR A 14 17.01 -3.97 -1.51
CA THR A 14 17.72 -4.57 -0.37
C THR A 14 16.99 -4.58 0.96
N CYS A 15 16.40 -5.73 1.21
CA CYS A 15 15.55 -5.96 2.36
C CYS A 15 16.20 -6.65 3.52
N THR A 16 15.89 -6.13 4.67
CA THR A 16 15.84 -6.85 5.93
C THR A 16 14.39 -6.85 6.42
N TRP A 17 14.00 -7.80 7.23
CA TRP A 17 12.64 -8.03 7.76
C TRP A 17 11.90 -6.82 8.38
N ASN A 18 12.49 -5.63 8.36
CA ASN A 18 11.96 -4.39 8.93
C ASN A 18 11.47 -3.38 7.88
N ASP A 19 11.43 -3.76 6.61
CA ASP A 19 11.10 -2.80 5.55
C ASP A 19 9.61 -2.86 5.21
N LEU A 20 8.81 -2.10 5.93
CA LEU A 20 7.44 -1.77 5.56
C LEU A 20 7.45 -0.53 4.65
N TYR A 21 6.82 -0.65 3.50
CA TYR A 21 6.83 0.41 2.49
C TYR A 21 5.45 1.00 2.28
N PHE A 22 5.39 2.29 2.21
CA PHE A 22 4.18 3.02 1.87
C PHE A 22 4.20 3.40 0.39
N CYS A 23 3.24 2.94 -0.39
CA CYS A 23 3.23 3.09 -1.84
C CYS A 23 1.88 3.63 -2.35
N THR A 24 1.92 4.63 -3.23
CA THR A 24 0.78 5.01 -4.05
C THR A 24 1.14 4.86 -5.53
N PHE A 25 0.29 4.23 -6.34
CA PHE A 25 0.56 3.84 -7.72
C PHE A 25 -0.10 4.80 -8.72
N VAL A 26 0.61 5.15 -9.80
CA VAL A 26 0.07 5.90 -10.94
C VAL A 26 -0.03 4.98 -12.15
N PRO A 27 -1.14 4.98 -12.91
CA PRO A 27 -1.25 4.17 -14.12
C PRO A 27 -0.25 4.61 -15.21
N PRO A 28 0.19 3.68 -16.09
CA PRO A 28 1.39 3.79 -16.93
C PRO A 28 1.29 4.72 -18.15
N ASN A 29 0.33 5.61 -18.24
CA ASN A 29 0.08 6.38 -19.46
C ASN A 29 0.77 7.76 -19.56
N GLU A 30 1.53 8.17 -18.54
CA GLU A 30 2.35 9.37 -18.60
C GLU A 30 3.79 9.06 -18.18
N TRP A 31 4.53 8.45 -19.07
CA TRP A 31 5.99 8.34 -18.98
C TRP A 31 6.64 9.69 -19.28
N ILE A 32 6.62 10.60 -18.33
CA ILE A 32 7.62 11.66 -18.28
C ILE A 32 8.67 11.19 -17.28
N MET A 33 9.72 10.61 -17.84
CA MET A 33 10.94 10.23 -17.13
C MET A 33 11.70 11.49 -16.69
N GLU A 34 11.31 12.05 -15.56
CA GLU A 34 12.21 12.87 -14.75
C GLU A 34 11.82 12.74 -13.28
N LYS A 35 12.83 12.59 -12.46
CA LYS A 35 12.92 12.23 -11.05
C LYS A 35 12.09 13.10 -10.08
N ASP A 36 10.78 13.06 -10.12
CA ASP A 36 9.96 13.91 -9.25
C ASP A 36 9.21 13.11 -8.18
N TYR A 37 9.81 12.07 -7.65
CA TYR A 37 9.31 11.43 -6.45
C TYR A 37 10.06 11.94 -5.21
N PHE A 38 9.36 12.03 -4.11
CA PHE A 38 9.93 12.35 -2.81
C PHE A 38 10.06 11.06 -2.00
N SER A 39 11.20 10.86 -1.35
CA SER A 39 11.40 9.74 -0.43
C SER A 39 11.76 10.25 0.97
N HIS A 40 11.31 9.52 1.98
CA HIS A 40 11.60 9.82 3.37
C HIS A 40 11.65 8.53 4.20
N ILE A 41 12.57 8.47 5.14
CA ILE A 41 12.67 7.34 6.09
C ILE A 41 12.28 7.86 7.46
N LEU A 42 11.28 7.22 8.07
CA LEU A 42 10.85 7.53 9.43
C LEU A 42 11.85 6.96 10.46
N PRO A 43 11.85 7.48 11.70
CA PRO A 43 12.76 6.99 12.76
C PRO A 43 12.60 5.50 13.10
N ASN A 44 11.46 4.91 12.79
CA ASN A 44 11.20 3.46 12.96
C ASN A 44 11.65 2.61 11.77
N GLY A 45 12.31 3.20 10.76
CA GLY A 45 12.79 2.50 9.57
C GLY A 45 11.78 2.43 8.42
N LEU A 46 10.52 2.83 8.62
CA LEU A 46 9.53 2.85 7.55
C LEU A 46 9.97 3.83 6.46
N ARG A 47 10.10 3.33 5.24
CA ARG A 47 10.36 4.14 4.06
C ARG A 47 9.05 4.63 3.44
N ILE A 48 9.00 5.92 3.14
CA ILE A 48 7.90 6.56 2.44
C ILE A 48 8.41 7.03 1.10
N VAL A 49 7.70 6.72 0.04
CA VAL A 49 7.94 7.28 -1.29
C VAL A 49 6.67 7.95 -1.78
N HIS A 50 6.77 9.16 -2.28
CA HIS A 50 5.65 9.97 -2.72
C HIS A 50 5.88 10.49 -4.14
N LEU A 51 4.98 10.16 -5.06
CA LEU A 51 4.97 10.66 -6.42
C LEU A 51 3.75 11.58 -6.61
N PRO A 52 3.91 12.90 -6.74
CA PRO A 52 2.81 13.81 -7.03
C PRO A 52 2.17 13.52 -8.38
N SER A 53 0.85 13.63 -8.46
CA SER A 53 0.11 13.50 -9.71
C SER A 53 -0.99 14.56 -9.80
N ALA A 54 -1.37 14.97 -10.99
CA ALA A 54 -2.49 15.86 -11.23
C ALA A 54 -3.85 15.13 -11.34
N SER A 55 -3.87 13.80 -11.26
CA SER A 55 -5.10 13.00 -11.30
C SER A 55 -5.97 13.23 -10.07
N PRO A 56 -7.30 13.28 -10.16
CA PRO A 56 -8.18 13.30 -8.99
C PRO A 56 -8.20 11.96 -8.23
N VAL A 57 -7.75 10.88 -8.86
CA VAL A 57 -7.65 9.55 -8.24
C VAL A 57 -6.29 9.40 -7.59
N SER A 58 -6.28 8.91 -6.35
CA SER A 58 -5.11 8.65 -5.54
C SER A 58 -4.98 7.16 -5.23
N TYR A 59 -3.75 6.74 -5.01
CA TYR A 59 -3.38 5.38 -4.64
C TYR A 59 -2.54 5.42 -3.38
N CYS A 60 -2.82 4.56 -2.44
CA CYS A 60 -2.08 4.47 -1.19
C CYS A 60 -1.95 3.00 -0.81
N GLY A 61 -0.77 2.55 -0.40
CA GLY A 61 -0.57 1.16 -0.03
C GLY A 61 0.70 0.91 0.75
N PHE A 62 0.81 -0.30 1.28
CA PHE A 62 2.00 -0.83 1.92
C PHE A 62 2.53 -1.99 1.11
N ALA A 63 3.83 -1.96 0.82
CA ALA A 63 4.57 -3.09 0.29
C ALA A 63 5.35 -3.72 1.45
N VAL A 64 5.13 -4.99 1.67
CA VAL A 64 5.91 -5.80 2.61
C VAL A 64 6.84 -6.66 1.77
N ASN A 65 8.14 -6.56 2.01
CA ASN A 65 9.13 -7.35 1.32
C ASN A 65 9.20 -8.77 1.90
N ALA A 66 8.10 -9.46 1.74
CA ALA A 66 7.96 -10.89 2.02
C ALA A 66 6.91 -11.46 1.07
N GLY A 67 7.25 -12.53 0.40
CA GLY A 67 6.41 -13.21 -0.58
C GLY A 67 6.55 -14.71 -0.51
N THR A 68 6.01 -15.42 -1.49
CA THR A 68 6.02 -16.89 -1.49
C THR A 68 7.41 -17.51 -1.65
N ARG A 69 8.45 -16.72 -1.97
CA ARG A 69 9.84 -17.17 -2.00
C ARG A 69 10.44 -17.32 -0.61
N ASP A 70 9.91 -16.59 0.37
CA ASP A 70 10.40 -16.58 1.74
C ASP A 70 9.79 -17.68 2.60
N GLU A 71 8.85 -18.46 2.03
CA GLU A 71 8.19 -19.60 2.68
C GLU A 71 9.14 -20.79 2.82
N GLU A 72 9.14 -21.42 3.98
CA GLU A 72 9.82 -22.69 4.20
C GLU A 72 9.01 -23.87 3.61
N MET A 73 9.61 -25.06 3.54
CA MET A 73 9.00 -26.22 2.86
C MET A 73 7.67 -26.69 3.49
N ASP A 74 7.43 -26.39 4.74
CA ASP A 74 6.20 -26.70 5.48
C ASP A 74 5.21 -25.51 5.59
N GLU A 75 5.55 -24.37 4.98
CA GLU A 75 4.77 -23.13 5.03
C GLU A 75 4.17 -22.71 3.67
N PHE A 76 4.18 -23.60 2.69
CA PHE A 76 3.70 -23.26 1.35
C PHE A 76 2.27 -22.73 1.34
N GLY A 77 2.10 -21.52 0.81
CA GLY A 77 0.84 -20.79 0.72
C GLY A 77 0.56 -19.88 1.92
N LEU A 78 1.49 -19.78 2.88
CA LEU A 78 1.32 -18.93 4.07
C LEU A 78 1.19 -17.46 3.71
N ALA A 79 2.04 -16.94 2.82
CA ALA A 79 2.00 -15.56 2.39
C ALA A 79 0.65 -15.18 1.75
N HIS A 80 0.15 -16.05 0.86
CA HIS A 80 -1.16 -15.88 0.25
C HIS A 80 -2.31 -16.01 1.28
N PHE A 81 -2.18 -16.91 2.25
CA PHE A 81 -3.15 -17.03 3.33
C PHE A 81 -3.19 -15.78 4.20
N VAL A 82 -2.03 -15.21 4.54
CA VAL A 82 -1.93 -13.95 5.31
C VAL A 82 -2.62 -12.81 4.55
N GLU A 83 -2.44 -12.71 3.23
CA GLU A 83 -3.16 -11.74 2.39
C GLU A 83 -4.68 -11.84 2.59
N HIS A 84 -5.26 -13.03 2.52
CA HIS A 84 -6.67 -13.24 2.78
C HIS A 84 -7.09 -12.86 4.21
N MET A 85 -6.20 -13.06 5.19
CA MET A 85 -6.50 -12.77 6.59
C MET A 85 -6.53 -11.27 6.90
N ILE A 86 -5.79 -10.43 6.16
CA ILE A 86 -5.78 -8.96 6.32
C ILE A 86 -7.21 -8.37 6.26
N PHE A 87 -8.09 -8.92 5.44
CA PHE A 87 -9.46 -8.45 5.26
C PHE A 87 -10.47 -9.08 6.22
N LYS A 88 -10.07 -10.04 7.05
CA LYS A 88 -11.00 -10.79 7.93
C LYS A 88 -11.36 -10.04 9.21
N GLY A 89 -10.59 -9.04 9.57
CA GLY A 89 -10.87 -8.21 10.74
C GLY A 89 -9.63 -7.92 11.58
N THR A 90 -9.81 -7.00 12.49
CA THR A 90 -8.86 -6.63 13.53
C THR A 90 -9.56 -6.66 14.87
N GLU A 91 -8.82 -6.45 15.97
CA GLU A 91 -9.42 -6.28 17.30
C GLU A 91 -10.46 -5.14 17.34
N LYS A 92 -10.27 -4.12 16.51
CA LYS A 92 -11.11 -2.91 16.47
C LYS A 92 -12.18 -2.92 15.38
N ARG A 93 -12.02 -3.74 14.32
CA ARG A 93 -12.88 -3.70 13.14
C ARG A 93 -13.27 -5.10 12.66
N LYS A 94 -14.55 -5.31 12.39
CA LYS A 94 -15.03 -6.51 11.72
C LYS A 94 -14.73 -6.42 10.21
N SER A 95 -14.63 -7.57 9.52
CA SER A 95 -14.35 -7.66 8.08
C SER A 95 -15.23 -6.72 7.24
N LEU A 96 -16.55 -6.73 7.49
CA LEU A 96 -17.48 -5.87 6.76
C LEU A 96 -17.17 -4.37 6.93
N HIS A 97 -16.67 -3.95 8.08
CA HIS A 97 -16.28 -2.56 8.31
C HIS A 97 -14.99 -2.19 7.56
N ILE A 98 -14.08 -3.15 7.39
CA ILE A 98 -12.85 -2.95 6.62
C ILE A 98 -13.20 -2.75 5.15
N LEU A 99 -13.96 -3.67 4.55
CA LEU A 99 -14.32 -3.63 3.13
C LEU A 99 -15.17 -2.39 2.81
N ASN A 100 -16.24 -2.17 3.56
CA ASN A 100 -17.14 -1.05 3.32
C ASN A 100 -16.50 0.32 3.59
N ARG A 101 -15.36 0.36 4.28
CA ARG A 101 -14.71 1.63 4.62
C ARG A 101 -14.35 2.46 3.40
N MET A 102 -13.88 1.81 2.34
CA MET A 102 -13.54 2.47 1.08
C MET A 102 -14.64 2.37 0.04
N GLU A 103 -15.34 1.24 -0.04
CA GLU A 103 -16.45 1.03 -0.99
C GLU A 103 -17.56 2.07 -0.82
N ASN A 104 -17.91 2.45 0.41
CA ASN A 104 -18.93 3.47 0.71
C ASN A 104 -18.61 4.87 0.16
N VAL A 105 -17.39 5.11 -0.29
CA VAL A 105 -16.97 6.38 -0.89
C VAL A 105 -16.48 6.19 -2.33
N GLY A 106 -16.81 5.05 -2.95
CA GLY A 106 -16.40 4.73 -4.31
C GLY A 106 -14.92 4.39 -4.45
N GLY A 107 -14.24 4.09 -3.34
CA GLY A 107 -12.86 3.61 -3.35
C GLY A 107 -12.78 2.09 -3.39
N GLU A 108 -11.61 1.58 -3.68
CA GLU A 108 -11.27 0.16 -3.71
C GLU A 108 -10.22 -0.15 -2.66
N LEU A 109 -10.31 -1.30 -2.01
CA LEU A 109 -9.30 -1.85 -1.12
C LEU A 109 -8.93 -3.23 -1.63
N ASN A 110 -7.65 -3.47 -1.88
CA ASN A 110 -7.19 -4.73 -2.46
C ASN A 110 -5.79 -5.11 -1.96
N ALA A 111 -5.39 -6.35 -2.21
CA ALA A 111 -4.05 -6.84 -1.93
C ALA A 111 -3.63 -7.87 -2.97
N TYR A 112 -2.34 -8.09 -3.11
CA TYR A 112 -1.79 -9.21 -3.86
C TYR A 112 -0.47 -9.68 -3.24
N THR A 113 -0.16 -10.94 -3.44
CA THR A 113 1.08 -11.57 -3.04
C THR A 113 1.83 -12.08 -4.27
N THR A 114 3.08 -11.72 -4.38
CA THR A 114 4.02 -12.22 -5.40
C THR A 114 5.02 -13.18 -4.78
N LYS A 115 6.05 -13.54 -5.53
CA LYS A 115 7.18 -14.32 -5.00
C LYS A 115 8.04 -13.52 -4.02
N GLU A 116 8.09 -12.21 -4.16
CA GLU A 116 9.04 -11.32 -3.48
C GLU A 116 8.38 -10.36 -2.51
N GLU A 117 7.09 -10.03 -2.73
CA GLU A 117 6.39 -9.01 -1.95
C GLU A 117 4.92 -9.34 -1.74
N THR A 118 4.38 -8.83 -0.65
CA THR A 118 2.95 -8.74 -0.39
C THR A 118 2.56 -7.27 -0.37
N PHE A 119 1.54 -6.90 -1.13
CA PHE A 119 1.12 -5.54 -1.33
C PHE A 119 -0.33 -5.36 -0.93
N VAL A 120 -0.62 -4.37 -0.08
CA VAL A 120 -1.98 -4.00 0.33
C VAL A 120 -2.20 -2.54 -0.04
N TYR A 121 -3.26 -2.24 -0.79
CA TYR A 121 -3.46 -0.89 -1.31
C TYR A 121 -4.93 -0.51 -1.41
N SER A 122 -5.16 0.78 -1.50
CA SER A 122 -6.47 1.36 -1.75
C SER A 122 -6.38 2.40 -2.87
N ILE A 123 -7.44 2.43 -3.70
CA ILE A 123 -7.66 3.41 -4.77
C ILE A 123 -8.84 4.26 -4.37
N PHE A 124 -8.74 5.58 -4.46
CA PHE A 124 -9.77 6.48 -3.96
C PHE A 124 -9.65 7.89 -4.57
N MET A 125 -10.70 8.70 -4.42
CA MET A 125 -10.64 10.13 -4.71
C MET A 125 -9.82 10.85 -3.66
N GLU A 126 -9.00 11.83 -4.06
CA GLU A 126 -8.03 12.56 -3.21
C GLU A 126 -8.60 13.02 -1.85
N GLU A 127 -9.85 13.45 -1.81
CA GLU A 127 -10.53 13.89 -0.59
C GLU A 127 -10.65 12.80 0.50
N HIS A 128 -10.56 11.52 0.10
CA HIS A 128 -10.66 10.36 0.98
C HIS A 128 -9.30 9.81 1.44
N PHE A 129 -8.20 10.51 1.15
CA PHE A 129 -6.84 10.07 1.51
C PHE A 129 -6.70 9.70 2.99
N ARG A 130 -7.19 10.57 3.90
CA ARG A 130 -7.11 10.30 5.35
C ARG A 130 -7.82 9.01 5.75
N ARG A 131 -8.94 8.73 5.10
CA ARG A 131 -9.75 7.53 5.34
C ARG A 131 -9.03 6.26 4.91
N ALA A 132 -8.41 6.28 3.72
CA ALA A 132 -7.63 5.17 3.19
C ALA A 132 -6.37 4.94 4.03
N PHE A 133 -5.64 5.99 4.32
CA PHE A 133 -4.43 5.94 5.13
C PHE A 133 -4.67 5.36 6.52
N GLU A 134 -5.71 5.83 7.21
CA GLU A 134 -6.11 5.35 8.54
C GLU A 134 -6.58 3.89 8.54
N LEU A 135 -7.12 3.42 7.39
CA LEU A 135 -7.52 2.02 7.26
C LEU A 135 -6.32 1.10 7.06
N LEU A 136 -5.32 1.56 6.30
CA LEU A 136 -4.15 0.77 5.91
C LEU A 136 -3.06 0.76 7.00
N SER A 137 -3.02 1.74 7.89
CA SER A 137 -2.04 1.87 8.98
C SER A 137 -2.56 1.27 10.28
#